data_dbbe386877ba814ca5ece8a5e2e07fd2
#
_entry.id   dbbe386877ba814ca5ece8a5e2e07fd2
#
_cell.length_a   1.000
_cell.length_b   1.000
_cell.length_c   1.000
_cell.angle_alpha   90.00
_cell.angle_beta   90.00
_cell.angle_gamma   90.00
#
_symmetry.space_group_name_H-M   'P 1'
#
loop_
_entity.id
_entity.type
_entity.pdbx_description
1 polymer ?
#
loop_
_entity_poly.entity_id
_entity_poly.type
_entity_poly.pdbx_seq_one_letter_code
_entity_poly.pdbx_strand_id
1 'polypeptide(L)'
;QRQMCIRDSVKVAEMTLASAYYTTNKARAAFYPGINITATAGWTNGSGVTVSNPGQFMFQALASLAQPIFNNGKLVANLKISKAEEQIAKMNYQQTVLEAGKEVSDALHLYDATNRKLIQDKAQIEELEKAVTYTNALFQSGQSTYLEILSAQQSLLSAQLTEVSDNVQRMQAVINLYSAVGGGRE
;
A
#
# COMPACT_ATOMS: atom_id res chain seq x y z
N GLN A 1 -11.10 -5.03 -10.49
CA GLN A 1 -10.03 -5.93 -10.01
C GLN A 1 -8.65 -5.66 -10.66
N ARG A 2 -8.57 -5.39 -11.97
CA ARG A 2 -7.27 -5.08 -12.62
C ARG A 2 -6.62 -3.78 -12.09
N GLN A 3 -7.37 -2.75 -11.79
CA GLN A 3 -6.86 -1.47 -11.27
C GLN A 3 -6.36 -1.58 -9.82
N MET A 4 -6.97 -2.44 -8.99
CA MET A 4 -6.49 -2.72 -7.63
C MET A 4 -5.12 -3.42 -7.61
N CYS A 5 -4.80 -4.25 -8.61
CA CYS A 5 -3.48 -4.89 -8.72
C CYS A 5 -2.35 -3.90 -9.07
N ILE A 6 -2.68 -2.69 -9.51
CA ILE A 6 -1.70 -1.64 -9.86
C ILE A 6 -1.26 -0.88 -8.59
N ARG A 7 -2.00 -0.99 -7.49
CA ARG A 7 -1.65 -0.33 -6.23
C ARG A 7 -0.34 -0.89 -5.67
N ASP A 8 0.58 -0.01 -5.31
CA ASP A 8 1.92 -0.37 -4.82
C ASP A 8 1.90 -1.33 -3.66
N SER A 9 1.02 -1.11 -2.68
CA SER A 9 0.90 -1.96 -1.50
C SER A 9 0.52 -3.41 -1.86
N VAL A 10 -0.42 -3.60 -2.80
CA VAL A 10 -0.83 -4.94 -3.26
C VAL A 10 0.29 -5.62 -4.04
N LYS A 11 0.99 -4.87 -4.90
CA LYS A 11 2.13 -5.40 -5.66
C LYS A 11 3.31 -5.78 -4.77
N VAL A 12 3.60 -4.98 -3.74
CA VAL A 12 4.62 -5.31 -2.74
C VAL A 12 4.25 -6.57 -1.97
N ALA A 13 2.99 -6.70 -1.55
CA ALA A 13 2.51 -7.90 -0.85
C ALA A 13 2.57 -9.15 -1.76
N GLU A 14 2.24 -9.03 -3.05
CA GLU A 14 2.37 -10.10 -4.05
C GLU A 14 3.83 -10.53 -4.23
N MET A 15 4.76 -9.57 -4.37
CA MET A 15 6.19 -9.88 -4.48
C MET A 15 6.75 -10.50 -3.20
N THR A 16 6.26 -10.08 -2.03
CA THR A 16 6.64 -10.69 -0.75
C THR A 16 6.18 -12.14 -0.67
N LEU A 17 4.95 -12.42 -1.12
CA LEU A 17 4.43 -13.79 -1.22
C LEU A 17 5.26 -14.64 -2.19
N ALA A 18 5.60 -14.10 -3.36
CA ALA A 18 6.46 -14.78 -4.33
C ALA A 18 7.84 -15.09 -3.74
N SER A 19 8.45 -14.15 -3.02
CA SER A 19 9.72 -14.34 -2.32
C SER A 19 9.64 -15.46 -1.27
N ALA A 20 8.58 -15.49 -0.46
CA ALA A 20 8.36 -16.54 0.53
C ALA A 20 8.18 -17.93 -0.13
N TYR A 21 7.46 -18.00 -1.24
CA TYR A 21 7.32 -19.22 -2.05
C TYR A 21 8.67 -19.74 -2.56
N TYR A 22 9.50 -18.87 -3.13
CA TYR A 22 10.85 -19.26 -3.57
C TYR A 22 11.76 -19.67 -2.41
N THR A 23 11.61 -19.03 -1.23
CA THR A 23 12.32 -19.41 -0.03
C THR A 23 11.93 -20.82 0.43
N THR A 24 10.65 -21.17 0.38
CA THR A 24 10.17 -22.52 0.65
C THR A 24 10.75 -23.54 -0.35
N ASN A 25 10.82 -23.18 -1.63
CA ASN A 25 11.43 -24.06 -2.65
C ASN A 25 12.93 -24.22 -2.44
N LYS A 26 13.65 -23.16 -2.02
CA LYS A 26 15.05 -23.24 -1.61
C LYS A 26 15.23 -24.22 -0.43
N ALA A 27 14.34 -24.13 0.58
CA ALA A 27 14.39 -25.07 1.70
C ALA A 27 14.10 -26.53 1.29
N ARG A 28 13.23 -26.76 0.28
CA ARG A 28 13.02 -28.09 -0.33
C ARG A 28 14.24 -28.55 -1.12
N ALA A 29 14.86 -27.64 -1.88
CA ALA A 29 16.05 -27.95 -2.68
C ALA A 29 17.24 -28.36 -1.82
N ALA A 30 17.32 -27.89 -0.56
CA ALA A 30 18.38 -28.27 0.39
C ALA A 30 18.36 -29.76 0.79
N PHE A 31 17.31 -30.52 0.47
CA PHE A 31 17.25 -31.98 0.62
C PHE A 31 17.91 -32.75 -0.53
N TYR A 32 18.25 -32.07 -1.63
CA TYR A 32 18.96 -32.68 -2.75
C TYR A 32 20.46 -32.45 -2.62
N PRO A 33 21.30 -33.33 -3.20
CA PRO A 33 22.74 -33.16 -3.18
C PRO A 33 23.18 -31.89 -3.93
N GLY A 34 24.03 -31.09 -3.29
CA GLY A 34 24.65 -29.95 -3.93
C GLY A 34 25.85 -30.36 -4.78
N ILE A 35 25.91 -29.90 -6.02
CA ILE A 35 27.06 -30.06 -6.91
C ILE A 35 27.90 -28.80 -6.82
N ASN A 36 29.15 -28.94 -6.39
CA ASN A 36 30.11 -27.85 -6.35
C ASN A 36 31.25 -28.10 -7.34
N ILE A 37 31.42 -27.16 -8.28
CA ILE A 37 32.49 -27.24 -9.29
C ILE A 37 33.46 -26.10 -8.98
N THR A 38 34.71 -26.46 -8.69
CA THR A 38 35.81 -25.51 -8.46
C THR A 38 36.81 -25.67 -9.60
N ALA A 39 37.11 -24.59 -10.28
CA ALA A 39 38.13 -24.55 -11.31
C ALA A 39 39.19 -23.51 -10.93
N THR A 40 40.46 -23.90 -10.96
CA THR A 40 41.61 -23.03 -10.75
C THR A 40 42.49 -23.07 -11.99
N ALA A 41 42.87 -21.90 -12.48
CA ALA A 41 43.84 -21.75 -13.55
C ALA A 41 44.98 -20.85 -13.07
N GLY A 42 46.20 -21.23 -13.34
CA GLY A 42 47.36 -20.45 -12.90
C GLY A 42 48.65 -20.83 -13.66
N TRP A 43 49.65 -20.03 -13.49
CA TRP A 43 50.98 -20.28 -13.99
C TRP A 43 51.86 -20.66 -12.81
N THR A 44 52.56 -21.80 -12.89
CA THR A 44 53.52 -22.20 -11.88
C THR A 44 54.92 -21.80 -12.33
N ASN A 45 55.56 -20.93 -11.56
CA ASN A 45 57.00 -20.71 -11.70
C ASN A 45 57.71 -21.74 -10.88
N GLY A 46 58.61 -22.54 -11.50
CA GLY A 46 59.50 -23.41 -10.78
C GLY A 46 60.32 -22.62 -9.77
N SER A 47 60.62 -23.19 -8.60
CA SER A 47 61.31 -22.54 -7.50
C SER A 47 62.73 -22.08 -7.93
N GLY A 48 62.85 -20.78 -8.21
CA GLY A 48 64.13 -20.11 -8.52
C GLY A 48 63.91 -18.61 -8.71
N VAL A 49 64.79 -17.82 -8.14
CA VAL A 49 64.76 -16.35 -8.05
C VAL A 49 64.96 -15.65 -9.42
N THR A 50 65.02 -16.37 -10.52
CA THR A 50 65.16 -15.80 -11.85
C THR A 50 63.99 -16.17 -12.74
N VAL A 51 63.18 -15.18 -13.10
CA VAL A 51 62.07 -15.25 -14.08
C VAL A 51 62.69 -15.43 -15.47
N SER A 52 63.06 -16.62 -15.85
CA SER A 52 63.67 -16.90 -17.16
C SER A 52 62.83 -17.86 -18.02
N ASN A 53 61.66 -18.29 -17.56
CA ASN A 53 60.74 -19.08 -18.37
C ASN A 53 59.29 -18.85 -17.92
N PRO A 54 58.31 -18.55 -18.81
CA PRO A 54 56.93 -18.55 -18.43
C PRO A 54 56.58 -19.96 -17.95
N GLY A 55 56.27 -20.08 -16.67
CA GLY A 55 55.96 -21.37 -15.99
C GLY A 55 54.88 -22.14 -16.75
N GLN A 56 54.75 -23.39 -16.41
CA GLN A 56 53.72 -24.25 -17.01
C GLN A 56 52.33 -23.77 -16.63
N PHE A 57 51.45 -23.67 -17.62
CA PHE A 57 50.03 -23.40 -17.37
C PHE A 57 49.39 -24.62 -16.68
N MET A 58 48.88 -24.41 -15.48
CA MET A 58 48.12 -25.39 -14.73
C MET A 58 46.64 -25.06 -14.78
N PHE A 59 45.85 -26.00 -15.19
CA PHE A 59 44.38 -25.97 -15.09
C PHE A 59 43.94 -27.17 -14.25
N GLN A 60 43.21 -26.89 -13.18
CA GLN A 60 42.63 -27.91 -12.32
C GLN A 60 41.13 -27.66 -12.21
N ALA A 61 40.32 -28.66 -12.53
CA ALA A 61 38.89 -28.66 -12.32
C ALA A 61 38.50 -29.79 -11.37
N LEU A 62 37.78 -29.47 -10.31
CA LEU A 62 37.28 -30.43 -9.33
C LEU A 62 35.78 -30.30 -9.23
N ALA A 63 35.05 -31.42 -9.37
CA ALA A 63 33.64 -31.53 -9.10
C ALA A 63 33.41 -32.32 -7.82
N SER A 64 32.69 -31.79 -6.86
CA SER A 64 32.33 -32.48 -5.63
C SER A 64 30.81 -32.50 -5.46
N LEU A 65 30.28 -33.66 -5.03
CA LEU A 65 28.90 -33.88 -4.67
C LEU A 65 28.84 -34.03 -3.14
N ALA A 66 28.06 -33.18 -2.49
CA ALA A 66 27.89 -33.21 -1.04
C ALA A 66 26.42 -33.20 -0.65
N GLN A 67 25.99 -34.13 0.20
CA GLN A 67 24.65 -34.15 0.77
C GLN A 67 24.73 -34.41 2.27
N PRO A 68 24.20 -33.53 3.12
CA PRO A 68 24.10 -33.79 4.56
C PRO A 68 22.96 -34.77 4.84
N ILE A 69 23.30 -36.00 5.25
CA ILE A 69 22.33 -37.05 5.62
C ILE A 69 21.88 -36.85 7.07
N PHE A 70 22.80 -36.46 7.97
CA PHE A 70 22.53 -36.20 9.37
C PHE A 70 22.85 -34.74 9.70
N ASN A 71 21.82 -33.92 9.93
CA ASN A 71 21.96 -32.49 10.23
C ASN A 71 21.11 -32.08 11.44
N ASN A 72 21.04 -32.93 12.48
CA ASN A 72 20.30 -32.64 13.74
C ASN A 72 18.89 -32.08 13.51
N GLY A 73 18.20 -32.51 12.46
CA GLY A 73 16.85 -32.04 12.12
C GLY A 73 16.76 -30.62 11.54
N LYS A 74 17.86 -29.91 11.31
CA LYS A 74 17.89 -28.52 10.80
C LYS A 74 17.16 -28.36 9.48
N LEU A 75 17.33 -29.29 8.53
CA LEU A 75 16.67 -29.23 7.22
C LEU A 75 15.15 -29.31 7.35
N VAL A 76 14.64 -30.21 8.21
CA VAL A 76 13.21 -30.38 8.47
C VAL A 76 12.64 -29.17 9.18
N ALA A 77 13.37 -28.64 10.18
CA ALA A 77 12.98 -27.43 10.91
C ALA A 77 12.90 -26.23 9.96
N ASN A 78 13.92 -25.99 9.14
CA ASN A 78 13.95 -24.89 8.17
C ASN A 78 12.80 -25.01 7.15
N LEU A 79 12.50 -26.20 6.67
CA LEU A 79 11.36 -26.38 5.75
C LEU A 79 10.02 -26.07 6.43
N LYS A 80 9.85 -26.48 7.70
CA LYS A 80 8.62 -26.15 8.46
C LYS A 80 8.49 -24.65 8.70
N ILE A 81 9.58 -23.99 9.04
CA ILE A 81 9.62 -22.51 9.23
C ILE A 81 9.27 -21.81 7.91
N SER A 82 9.93 -22.16 6.80
CA SER A 82 9.67 -21.54 5.49
C SER A 82 8.22 -21.73 5.03
N LYS A 83 7.62 -22.90 5.27
CA LYS A 83 6.20 -23.14 4.98
C LYS A 83 5.27 -22.28 5.84
N ALA A 84 5.60 -22.08 7.12
CA ALA A 84 4.82 -21.20 7.99
C ALA A 84 4.92 -19.72 7.54
N GLU A 85 6.13 -19.27 7.17
CA GLU A 85 6.37 -17.93 6.61
C GLU A 85 5.61 -17.71 5.29
N GLU A 86 5.55 -18.71 4.41
CA GLU A 86 4.75 -18.67 3.17
C GLU A 86 3.25 -18.51 3.48
N GLN A 87 2.73 -19.21 4.49
CA GLN A 87 1.34 -19.05 4.92
C GLN A 87 1.07 -17.65 5.50
N ILE A 88 1.98 -17.12 6.32
CA ILE A 88 1.89 -15.75 6.84
C ILE A 88 1.87 -14.73 5.69
N ALA A 89 2.77 -14.86 4.73
CA ALA A 89 2.83 -13.99 3.55
C ALA A 89 1.53 -14.05 2.74
N LYS A 90 0.94 -15.25 2.59
CA LYS A 90 -0.36 -15.43 1.91
C LYS A 90 -1.49 -14.72 2.64
N MET A 91 -1.56 -14.83 3.96
CA MET A 91 -2.59 -14.15 4.75
C MET A 91 -2.43 -12.63 4.71
N ASN A 92 -1.20 -12.13 4.79
CA ASN A 92 -0.89 -10.72 4.66
C ASN A 92 -1.30 -10.18 3.27
N TYR A 93 -1.05 -10.93 2.20
CA TYR A 93 -1.50 -10.57 0.86
C TYR A 93 -3.03 -10.48 0.80
N GLN A 94 -3.75 -11.47 1.34
CA GLN A 94 -5.22 -11.46 1.38
C GLN A 94 -5.75 -10.25 2.16
N GLN A 95 -5.16 -9.95 3.30
CA GLN A 95 -5.53 -8.78 4.11
C GLN A 95 -5.29 -7.47 3.35
N THR A 96 -4.14 -7.31 2.70
CA THR A 96 -3.84 -6.10 1.90
C THR A 96 -4.85 -5.90 0.77
N VAL A 97 -5.28 -6.98 0.11
CA VAL A 97 -6.32 -6.91 -0.94
C VAL A 97 -7.68 -6.49 -0.37
N LEU A 98 -8.05 -7.04 0.80
CA LEU A 98 -9.30 -6.65 1.47
C LEU A 98 -9.28 -5.20 1.94
N GLU A 99 -8.16 -4.73 2.50
CA GLU A 99 -7.96 -3.34 2.91
C GLU A 99 -8.06 -2.38 1.71
N ALA A 100 -7.44 -2.73 0.58
CA ALA A 100 -7.57 -1.96 -0.65
C ALA A 100 -9.03 -1.87 -1.13
N GLY A 101 -9.78 -2.97 -1.05
CA GLY A 101 -11.22 -3.00 -1.37
C GLY A 101 -12.05 -2.14 -0.42
N LYS A 102 -11.75 -2.21 0.88
CA LYS A 102 -12.38 -1.37 1.89
C LYS A 102 -12.15 0.12 1.64
N GLU A 103 -10.92 0.54 1.36
CA GLU A 103 -10.60 1.95 1.11
C GLU A 103 -11.38 2.53 -0.09
N VAL A 104 -11.53 1.75 -1.18
CA VAL A 104 -12.35 2.16 -2.33
C VAL A 104 -13.82 2.29 -1.93
N SER A 105 -14.34 1.32 -1.18
CA SER A 105 -15.73 1.34 -0.69
C SER A 105 -15.98 2.53 0.23
N ASP A 106 -15.08 2.78 1.18
CA ASP A 106 -15.18 3.90 2.12
C ASP A 106 -15.15 5.25 1.38
N ALA A 107 -14.27 5.41 0.39
CA ALA A 107 -14.20 6.63 -0.42
C ALA A 107 -15.49 6.87 -1.25
N LEU A 108 -16.09 5.82 -1.82
CA LEU A 108 -17.35 5.91 -2.54
C LEU A 108 -18.52 6.27 -1.62
N HIS A 109 -18.59 5.63 -0.45
CA HIS A 109 -19.63 5.96 0.54
C HIS A 109 -19.49 7.37 1.07
N LEU A 110 -18.26 7.83 1.33
CA LEU A 110 -18.01 9.21 1.75
C LEU A 110 -18.46 10.21 0.67
N TYR A 111 -18.14 9.94 -0.59
CA TYR A 111 -18.56 10.79 -1.72
C TYR A 111 -20.10 10.87 -1.82
N ASP A 112 -20.81 9.75 -1.75
CA ASP A 112 -22.28 9.71 -1.82
C ASP A 112 -22.92 10.42 -0.62
N ALA A 113 -22.43 10.16 0.59
CA ALA A 113 -22.90 10.80 1.81
C ALA A 113 -22.72 12.33 1.76
N THR A 114 -21.53 12.79 1.30
CA THR A 114 -21.25 14.22 1.19
C THR A 114 -22.10 14.90 0.12
N ASN A 115 -22.36 14.24 -1.03
CA ASN A 115 -23.26 14.77 -2.03
C ASN A 115 -24.69 14.95 -1.49
N ARG A 116 -25.19 13.99 -0.70
CA ARG A 116 -26.52 14.13 -0.05
C ARG A 116 -26.54 15.25 0.97
N LYS A 117 -25.47 15.44 1.74
CA LYS A 117 -25.34 16.57 2.65
C LYS A 117 -25.43 17.90 1.92
N LEU A 118 -24.66 18.09 0.85
CA LEU A 118 -24.64 19.33 0.08
C LEU A 118 -26.02 19.72 -0.51
N ILE A 119 -26.85 18.72 -0.83
CA ILE A 119 -28.24 18.99 -1.25
C ILE A 119 -29.05 19.57 -0.08
N GLN A 120 -28.87 19.04 1.12
CA GLN A 120 -29.56 19.52 2.33
C GLN A 120 -29.04 20.89 2.77
N ASP A 121 -27.71 21.10 2.71
CA ASP A 121 -27.09 22.38 3.05
C ASP A 121 -27.61 23.51 2.17
N LYS A 122 -27.73 23.29 0.87
CA LYS A 122 -28.32 24.27 -0.06
C LYS A 122 -29.76 24.60 0.28
N ALA A 123 -30.57 23.59 0.56
CA ALA A 123 -31.94 23.79 0.98
C ALA A 123 -32.03 24.56 2.31
N GLN A 124 -31.17 24.24 3.26
CA GLN A 124 -31.07 24.94 4.55
C GLN A 124 -30.69 26.42 4.35
N ILE A 125 -29.69 26.69 3.52
CA ILE A 125 -29.22 28.07 3.23
C ILE A 125 -30.37 28.86 2.61
N GLU A 126 -31.10 28.31 1.63
CA GLU A 126 -32.25 28.98 1.02
C GLU A 126 -33.34 29.37 2.03
N GLU A 127 -33.65 28.46 2.96
CA GLU A 127 -34.65 28.77 4.01
C GLU A 127 -34.11 29.79 5.03
N LEU A 128 -32.83 29.77 5.35
CA LEU A 128 -32.20 30.77 6.23
C LEU A 128 -32.11 32.15 5.57
N GLU A 129 -31.90 32.24 4.25
CA GLU A 129 -31.94 33.50 3.51
C GLU A 129 -33.35 34.10 3.54
N LYS A 130 -34.39 33.28 3.37
CA LYS A 130 -35.80 33.71 3.55
C LYS A 130 -36.05 34.18 4.98
N ALA A 131 -35.54 33.45 6.00
CA ALA A 131 -35.67 33.81 7.41
C ALA A 131 -35.01 35.18 7.71
N VAL A 132 -33.81 35.45 7.21
CA VAL A 132 -33.17 36.74 7.33
C VAL A 132 -33.98 37.86 6.68
N THR A 133 -34.53 37.59 5.51
CA THR A 133 -35.39 38.58 4.78
C THR A 133 -36.64 38.89 5.57
N TYR A 134 -37.35 37.89 6.09
CA TYR A 134 -38.55 38.10 6.91
C TYR A 134 -38.28 38.79 8.21
N THR A 135 -37.18 38.43 8.92
CA THR A 135 -36.80 39.09 10.18
C THR A 135 -36.45 40.55 9.97
N ASN A 136 -35.79 40.91 8.86
CA ASN A 136 -35.57 42.30 8.47
C ASN A 136 -36.88 43.09 8.22
N ALA A 137 -37.83 42.50 7.55
CA ALA A 137 -39.14 43.11 7.30
C ALA A 137 -39.92 43.31 8.61
N LEU A 138 -39.89 42.35 9.53
CA LEU A 138 -40.50 42.44 10.85
C LEU A 138 -39.83 43.53 11.69
N PHE A 139 -38.53 43.69 11.62
CA PHE A 139 -37.82 44.76 12.30
C PHE A 139 -38.22 46.14 11.78
N GLN A 140 -38.33 46.30 10.48
CA GLN A 140 -38.79 47.57 9.87
C GLN A 140 -40.22 47.92 10.29
N SER A 141 -41.09 46.94 10.55
CA SER A 141 -42.43 47.15 11.07
C SER A 141 -42.51 47.32 12.61
N GLY A 142 -41.39 47.26 13.31
CA GLY A 142 -41.29 47.40 14.77
C GLY A 142 -41.75 46.17 15.55
N GLN A 143 -41.90 45.00 14.87
CA GLN A 143 -42.36 43.75 15.49
C GLN A 143 -41.23 42.77 15.86
N SER A 144 -39.96 43.12 15.59
CA SER A 144 -38.78 42.27 15.88
C SER A 144 -37.66 43.15 16.46
N THR A 145 -36.71 42.50 17.14
CA THR A 145 -35.54 43.13 17.75
C THR A 145 -34.31 42.99 16.84
N TYR A 146 -33.36 43.93 16.98
CA TYR A 146 -32.09 43.82 16.24
C TYR A 146 -31.32 42.54 16.56
N LEU A 147 -31.47 42.00 17.78
CA LEU A 147 -30.84 40.76 18.19
C LEU A 147 -31.33 39.55 17.38
N GLU A 148 -32.61 39.54 16.99
CA GLU A 148 -33.21 38.47 16.13
C GLU A 148 -32.61 38.52 14.73
N ILE A 149 -32.41 39.71 14.15
CA ILE A 149 -31.71 39.80 12.86
C ILE A 149 -30.31 39.28 12.94
N LEU A 150 -29.58 39.64 13.98
CA LEU A 150 -28.20 39.21 14.18
C LEU A 150 -28.12 37.70 14.36
N SER A 151 -29.06 37.12 15.11
CA SER A 151 -29.16 35.64 15.28
C SER A 151 -29.47 34.91 13.97
N ALA A 152 -30.36 35.46 13.16
CA ALA A 152 -30.70 34.89 11.84
C ALA A 152 -29.47 34.98 10.89
N GLN A 153 -28.77 36.11 10.86
CA GLN A 153 -27.55 36.25 10.06
C GLN A 153 -26.42 35.33 10.52
N GLN A 154 -26.25 35.15 11.83
CA GLN A 154 -25.26 34.21 12.39
C GLN A 154 -25.58 32.77 11.97
N SER A 155 -26.85 32.39 12.00
CA SER A 155 -27.29 31.06 11.58
C SER A 155 -27.04 30.83 10.08
N LEU A 156 -27.34 31.82 9.24
CA LEU A 156 -27.05 31.78 7.81
C LEU A 156 -25.54 31.65 7.54
N LEU A 157 -24.71 32.47 8.18
CA LEU A 157 -23.26 32.39 8.02
C LEU A 157 -22.72 31.03 8.44
N SER A 158 -23.22 30.49 9.55
CA SER A 158 -22.82 29.14 10.02
C SER A 158 -23.19 28.04 9.00
N ALA A 159 -24.38 28.12 8.40
CA ALA A 159 -24.80 27.17 7.36
C ALA A 159 -23.93 27.29 6.10
N GLN A 160 -23.60 28.50 5.66
CA GLN A 160 -22.71 28.73 4.51
C GLN A 160 -21.29 28.18 4.77
N LEU A 161 -20.75 28.37 5.97
CA LEU A 161 -19.45 27.79 6.35
C LEU A 161 -19.49 26.25 6.37
N THR A 162 -20.60 25.66 6.77
CA THR A 162 -20.80 24.20 6.74
C THR A 162 -20.83 23.69 5.30
N GLU A 163 -21.54 24.36 4.38
CA GLU A 163 -21.55 24.00 2.97
C GLU A 163 -20.13 24.03 2.37
N VAL A 164 -19.33 25.05 2.66
CA VAL A 164 -17.94 25.13 2.18
C VAL A 164 -17.12 23.95 2.72
N SER A 165 -17.27 23.62 4.01
CA SER A 165 -16.59 22.47 4.62
C SER A 165 -16.97 21.16 3.96
N ASP A 166 -18.27 20.93 3.68
CA ASP A 166 -18.76 19.71 3.05
C ASP A 166 -18.36 19.63 1.56
N ASN A 167 -18.21 20.77 0.86
CA ASN A 167 -17.60 20.83 -0.47
C ASN A 167 -16.12 20.38 -0.44
N VAL A 168 -15.36 20.82 0.54
CA VAL A 168 -13.95 20.37 0.72
C VAL A 168 -13.90 18.87 1.00
N GLN A 169 -14.80 18.36 1.87
CA GLN A 169 -14.88 16.90 2.13
C GLN A 169 -15.21 16.10 0.86
N ARG A 170 -16.12 16.60 0.00
CA ARG A 170 -16.44 15.96 -1.28
C ARG A 170 -15.20 15.90 -2.18
N MET A 171 -14.46 16.99 -2.31
CA MET A 171 -13.21 17.01 -3.10
C MET A 171 -12.19 16.04 -2.52
N GLN A 172 -12.06 15.98 -1.20
CA GLN A 172 -11.16 15.04 -0.53
C GLN A 172 -11.58 13.57 -0.80
N ALA A 173 -12.88 13.27 -0.80
CA ALA A 173 -13.38 11.93 -1.14
C ALA A 173 -13.00 11.52 -2.57
N VAL A 174 -13.07 12.44 -3.55
CA VAL A 174 -12.64 12.19 -4.93
C VAL A 174 -11.13 11.92 -4.99
N ILE A 175 -10.31 12.71 -4.28
CA ILE A 175 -8.85 12.51 -4.22
C ILE A 175 -8.53 11.16 -3.58
N ASN A 176 -9.20 10.81 -2.49
CA ASN A 176 -9.03 9.52 -1.81
C ASN A 176 -9.42 8.36 -2.72
N LEU A 177 -10.52 8.48 -3.47
CA LEU A 177 -10.94 7.48 -4.46
C LEU A 177 -9.89 7.32 -5.57
N TYR A 178 -9.40 8.44 -6.11
CA TYR A 178 -8.35 8.42 -7.14
C TYR A 178 -7.09 7.72 -6.64
N SER A 179 -6.65 8.05 -5.41
CA SER A 179 -5.51 7.39 -4.76
C SER A 179 -5.76 5.90 -4.46
N ALA A 180 -6.98 5.55 -3.99
CA ALA A 180 -7.34 4.17 -3.66
C ALA A 180 -7.40 3.25 -4.89
N VAL A 181 -7.74 3.79 -6.06
CA VAL A 181 -7.76 3.06 -7.34
C VAL A 181 -6.36 2.96 -7.96
N GLY A 182 -5.36 3.64 -7.40
CA GLY A 182 -3.98 3.63 -7.91
C GLY A 182 -3.72 4.69 -8.98
N GLY A 183 -4.50 5.78 -8.98
CA GLY A 183 -4.28 6.92 -9.85
C GLY A 183 -2.99 7.68 -9.48
N GLY A 184 -2.39 8.36 -10.48
CA GLY A 184 -1.16 9.15 -10.30
C GLY A 184 0.12 8.44 -10.73
N ARG A 185 0.00 7.33 -11.45
CA ARG A 185 1.11 6.66 -12.12
C ARG A 185 0.99 6.85 -13.63
N GLU A 186 1.87 7.60 -14.19
CA GLU A 186 2.31 7.52 -15.58
C GLU A 186 3.57 6.66 -15.68
#